data_7b9659b92d1255bd714ee254f6e60051
#
_entry.id   7b9659b92d1255bd714ee254f6e60051
#
_cell.length_a   1.000
_cell.length_b   1.000
_cell.length_c   1.000
_cell.angle_alpha   90.00
_cell.angle_beta   90.00
_cell.angle_gamma   90.00
#
_symmetry.space_group_name_H-M   'P 1'
#
loop_
_entity.id
_entity.type
_entity.pdbx_description
1 polymer ?
#
loop_
_entity_poly.entity_id
_entity_poly.type
_entity_poly.pdbx_seq_one_letter_code
_entity_poly.pdbx_strand_id
1 'polypeptide(L)'
;SNSSLLYLCFIRKQNLQIMKKTLALFLIVLSTSVFGQSAAKRLAEYNLDKKVAIQGYDPVAYFTQKKALKGKSTLVATHEGVIYNFSSQANKDLFLKNPTSYEPQYGGWCAYAMGSSAEKVEVDPETFKIVDGKLHLFYNAYFNNTLKSWNKDEVNLKAKADSNWKKIIK
;
A
#
# COMPACT_ATOMS: atom_id res chain seq x y z
N SER A 1 -55.44 -33.00 4.12
CA SER A 1 -55.59 -31.63 3.81
C SER A 1 -54.34 -31.03 3.17
N ASN A 2 -54.37 -30.93 1.85
CA ASN A 2 -53.22 -30.46 1.03
C ASN A 2 -52.88 -28.96 1.19
N SER A 3 -53.83 -28.16 1.70
CA SER A 3 -53.66 -26.69 1.83
C SER A 3 -52.65 -26.28 2.92
N SER A 4 -52.58 -27.03 4.02
CA SER A 4 -51.63 -26.73 5.11
C SER A 4 -50.18 -27.05 4.75
N LEU A 5 -49.95 -28.10 3.94
CA LEU A 5 -48.61 -28.44 3.43
C LEU A 5 -48.08 -27.41 2.42
N LEU A 6 -48.96 -26.91 1.54
CA LEU A 6 -48.60 -25.85 0.58
C LEU A 6 -48.27 -24.54 1.29
N TYR A 7 -48.99 -24.16 2.32
CA TYR A 7 -48.78 -22.98 3.13
C TYR A 7 -47.44 -23.06 3.89
N LEU A 8 -47.10 -24.18 4.50
CA LEU A 8 -45.83 -24.41 5.18
C LEU A 8 -44.64 -24.37 4.20
N CYS A 9 -44.81 -24.92 3.01
CA CYS A 9 -43.78 -24.87 1.97
C CYS A 9 -43.52 -23.43 1.48
N PHE A 10 -44.59 -22.61 1.35
CA PHE A 10 -44.49 -21.21 0.96
C PHE A 10 -43.75 -20.37 2.02
N ILE A 11 -44.11 -20.51 3.31
CA ILE A 11 -43.44 -19.81 4.41
C ILE A 11 -41.94 -20.20 4.50
N ARG A 12 -41.64 -21.49 4.33
CA ARG A 12 -40.26 -21.97 4.35
C ARG A 12 -39.43 -21.37 3.21
N LYS A 13 -39.98 -21.21 2.02
CA LYS A 13 -39.32 -20.53 0.88
C LYS A 13 -39.12 -19.05 1.16
N GLN A 14 -40.08 -18.34 1.72
CA GLN A 14 -39.92 -16.93 2.07
C GLN A 14 -38.83 -16.72 3.14
N ASN A 15 -38.86 -17.53 4.21
CA ASN A 15 -37.83 -17.45 5.25
C ASN A 15 -36.43 -17.75 4.73
N LEU A 16 -36.26 -18.67 3.79
CA LEU A 16 -35.00 -18.98 3.15
C LEU A 16 -34.48 -17.82 2.28
N GLN A 17 -35.37 -17.11 1.59
CA GLN A 17 -35.02 -15.93 0.79
C GLN A 17 -34.66 -14.74 1.68
N ILE A 18 -35.33 -14.51 2.78
CA ILE A 18 -34.97 -13.47 3.76
C ILE A 18 -33.61 -13.77 4.37
N MET A 19 -33.38 -15.02 4.79
CA MET A 19 -32.12 -15.45 5.37
C MET A 19 -30.91 -15.29 4.40
N LYS A 20 -31.11 -15.58 3.10
CA LYS A 20 -30.07 -15.33 2.05
C LYS A 20 -29.78 -13.85 1.86
N LYS A 21 -30.82 -13.00 1.87
CA LYS A 21 -30.65 -11.53 1.73
C LYS A 21 -29.96 -10.93 2.96
N THR A 22 -30.30 -11.36 4.16
CA THR A 22 -29.66 -10.89 5.41
C THR A 22 -28.19 -11.35 5.49
N LEU A 23 -27.89 -12.59 5.08
CA LEU A 23 -26.53 -13.09 5.03
C LEU A 23 -25.67 -12.33 4.01
N ALA A 24 -26.22 -12.05 2.81
CA ALA A 24 -25.54 -11.25 1.79
C ALA A 24 -25.26 -9.81 2.28
N LEU A 25 -26.21 -9.18 2.96
CA LEU A 25 -26.05 -7.84 3.53
C LEU A 25 -24.98 -7.83 4.62
N PHE A 26 -24.93 -8.86 5.47
CA PHE A 26 -23.94 -9.00 6.53
C PHE A 26 -22.50 -9.17 5.97
N LEU A 27 -22.35 -9.94 4.88
CA LEU A 27 -21.07 -10.12 4.20
C LEU A 27 -20.55 -8.82 3.54
N ILE A 28 -21.44 -7.99 3.00
CA ILE A 28 -21.09 -6.69 2.43
C ILE A 28 -20.58 -5.73 3.52
N VAL A 29 -21.23 -5.69 4.69
CA VAL A 29 -20.80 -4.83 5.82
C VAL A 29 -19.45 -5.25 6.38
N LEU A 30 -19.15 -6.56 6.45
CA LEU A 30 -17.82 -7.04 6.88
C LEU A 30 -16.70 -6.61 5.92
N SER A 31 -16.94 -6.65 4.61
CA SER A 31 -15.93 -6.31 3.61
C SER A 31 -15.52 -4.83 3.64
N THR A 32 -16.46 -3.93 3.90
CA THR A 32 -16.16 -2.49 4.00
C THR A 32 -15.32 -2.13 5.22
N SER A 33 -15.48 -2.85 6.32
CA SER A 33 -14.70 -2.63 7.55
C SER A 33 -13.22 -2.96 7.39
N VAL A 34 -12.87 -4.00 6.62
CA VAL A 34 -11.47 -4.41 6.38
C VAL A 34 -10.72 -3.37 5.55
N PHE A 35 -11.34 -2.82 4.51
CA PHE A 35 -10.71 -1.77 3.68
C PHE A 35 -10.48 -0.47 4.46
N GLY A 36 -11.40 -0.08 5.32
CA GLY A 36 -11.26 1.13 6.14
C GLY A 36 -10.11 1.04 7.16
N GLN A 37 -9.92 -0.13 7.77
CA GLN A 37 -8.81 -0.37 8.70
C GLN A 37 -7.44 -0.36 8.01
N SER A 38 -7.32 -0.95 6.83
CA SER A 38 -6.10 -0.92 6.02
C SER A 38 -5.69 0.50 5.66
N ALA A 39 -6.61 1.31 5.12
CA ALA A 39 -6.34 2.69 4.75
C ALA A 39 -5.92 3.57 5.95
N ALA A 40 -6.60 3.43 7.10
CA ALA A 40 -6.25 4.18 8.32
C ALA A 40 -4.85 3.82 8.82
N LYS A 41 -4.49 2.54 8.80
CA LYS A 41 -3.18 2.05 9.20
C LYS A 41 -2.08 2.60 8.27
N ARG A 42 -2.30 2.57 6.96
CA ARG A 42 -1.35 3.14 5.99
C ARG A 42 -1.12 4.63 6.20
N LEU A 43 -2.20 5.40 6.41
CA LEU A 43 -2.11 6.83 6.69
C LEU A 43 -1.34 7.15 7.99
N ALA A 44 -1.39 6.27 8.98
CA ALA A 44 -0.68 6.44 10.26
C ALA A 44 0.79 6.01 10.18
N GLU A 45 1.11 4.98 9.39
CA GLU A 45 2.41 4.31 9.44
C GLU A 45 3.36 4.69 8.29
N TYR A 46 2.83 5.11 7.13
CA TYR A 46 3.63 5.46 5.95
C TYR A 46 4.31 6.83 6.09
N ASN A 47 5.39 7.01 5.36
CA ASN A 47 6.09 8.30 5.21
C ASN A 47 5.33 9.20 4.22
N LEU A 48 4.48 10.07 4.74
CA LEU A 48 3.57 10.89 3.95
C LEU A 48 3.70 12.38 4.32
N ASP A 49 3.73 13.24 3.33
CA ASP A 49 3.46 14.67 3.50
C ASP A 49 2.00 14.95 3.08
N LYS A 50 1.12 15.32 4.05
CA LYS A 50 -0.32 15.59 3.82
C LYS A 50 -1.02 14.49 3.00
N LYS A 51 -0.74 13.23 3.32
CA LYS A 51 -1.19 12.00 2.63
C LYS A 51 -0.49 11.72 1.29
N VAL A 52 0.44 12.53 0.83
CA VAL A 52 1.20 12.33 -0.41
C VAL A 52 2.44 11.49 -0.12
N ALA A 53 2.59 10.40 -0.84
CA ALA A 53 3.75 9.51 -0.74
C ALA A 53 4.97 10.06 -1.47
N ILE A 54 6.16 9.60 -1.04
CA ILE A 54 7.45 9.85 -1.70
C ILE A 54 7.68 11.36 -1.93
N GLN A 55 7.19 12.22 -1.03
CA GLN A 55 7.32 13.68 -1.16
C GLN A 55 6.85 14.20 -2.53
N GLY A 56 5.89 13.51 -3.17
CA GLY A 56 5.33 13.87 -4.49
C GLY A 56 6.15 13.42 -5.69
N TYR A 57 7.14 12.54 -5.54
CA TYR A 57 7.81 11.89 -6.66
C TYR A 57 6.93 10.80 -7.27
N ASP A 58 7.08 10.59 -8.60
CA ASP A 58 6.32 9.61 -9.37
C ASP A 58 6.81 8.18 -9.09
N PRO A 59 6.00 7.32 -8.47
CA PRO A 59 6.44 5.97 -8.10
C PRO A 59 6.77 5.09 -9.31
N VAL A 60 6.15 5.34 -10.48
CA VAL A 60 6.35 4.54 -11.70
C VAL A 60 7.65 4.92 -12.41
N ALA A 61 8.07 6.18 -12.32
CA ALA A 61 9.26 6.67 -12.99
C ALA A 61 10.55 5.93 -12.54
N TYR A 62 10.61 5.51 -11.28
CA TYR A 62 11.72 4.70 -10.77
C TYR A 62 11.92 3.39 -11.54
N PHE A 63 10.82 2.78 -11.99
CA PHE A 63 10.84 1.50 -12.71
C PHE A 63 11.00 1.68 -14.21
N THR A 64 10.25 2.60 -14.81
CA THR A 64 10.19 2.77 -16.26
C THR A 64 11.34 3.60 -16.82
N GLN A 65 11.81 4.60 -16.06
CA GLN A 65 12.82 5.55 -16.50
C GLN A 65 14.12 5.48 -15.70
N LYS A 66 14.15 4.65 -14.61
CA LYS A 66 15.29 4.54 -13.69
C LYS A 66 15.72 5.88 -13.09
N LYS A 67 14.73 6.75 -12.84
CA LYS A 67 14.94 8.11 -12.34
C LYS A 67 13.89 8.49 -11.31
N ALA A 68 14.29 9.25 -10.30
CA ALA A 68 13.39 9.96 -9.41
C ALA A 68 12.88 11.21 -10.14
N LEU A 69 11.61 11.22 -10.52
CA LEU A 69 10.99 12.36 -11.20
C LEU A 69 9.87 12.92 -10.33
N LYS A 70 9.83 14.24 -10.18
CA LYS A 70 8.69 14.90 -9.54
C LYS A 70 7.41 14.67 -10.33
N GLY A 71 6.37 14.21 -9.63
CA GLY A 71 5.01 14.19 -10.14
C GLY A 71 4.36 15.57 -10.08
N LYS A 72 3.27 15.72 -10.81
CA LYS A 72 2.44 16.93 -10.84
C LYS A 72 1.32 16.78 -9.80
N SER A 73 1.11 17.80 -8.98
CA SER A 73 0.00 17.80 -8.00
C SER A 73 -1.40 17.80 -8.63
N THR A 74 -1.50 18.11 -9.93
CA THR A 74 -2.73 18.02 -10.73
C THR A 74 -2.95 16.65 -11.36
N LEU A 75 -1.97 15.75 -11.32
CA LEU A 75 -2.03 14.42 -11.91
C LEU A 75 -1.78 13.36 -10.83
N VAL A 76 -2.83 12.99 -10.12
CA VAL A 76 -2.77 12.14 -8.93
C VAL A 76 -3.66 10.91 -9.05
N ALA A 77 -3.32 9.86 -8.28
CA ALA A 77 -4.22 8.77 -7.95
C ALA A 77 -4.18 8.51 -6.43
N THR A 78 -5.28 8.00 -5.89
CA THR A 78 -5.37 7.57 -4.50
C THR A 78 -5.47 6.06 -4.46
N HIS A 79 -4.59 5.42 -3.66
CA HIS A 79 -4.64 3.99 -3.41
C HIS A 79 -4.64 3.74 -1.90
N GLU A 80 -5.69 3.10 -1.39
CA GLU A 80 -5.89 2.83 0.04
C GLU A 80 -5.60 4.03 0.95
N GLY A 81 -6.14 5.20 0.59
CA GLY A 81 -6.01 6.45 1.34
C GLY A 81 -4.74 7.26 1.07
N VAL A 82 -3.72 6.68 0.43
CA VAL A 82 -2.45 7.34 0.11
C VAL A 82 -2.51 7.97 -1.28
N ILE A 83 -2.03 9.20 -1.41
CA ILE A 83 -2.01 9.97 -2.67
C ILE A 83 -0.64 9.81 -3.34
N TYR A 84 -0.66 9.50 -4.62
CA TYR A 84 0.53 9.41 -5.47
C TYR A 84 0.46 10.42 -6.60
N ASN A 85 1.56 11.14 -6.83
CA ASN A 85 1.68 12.10 -7.91
C ASN A 85 2.40 11.47 -9.11
N PHE A 86 2.02 11.84 -10.33
CA PHE A 86 2.61 11.28 -11.56
C PHE A 86 3.19 12.35 -12.46
N SER A 87 4.28 12.03 -13.13
CA SER A 87 4.95 12.90 -14.10
C SER A 87 4.23 12.88 -15.47
N SER A 88 3.52 11.77 -15.78
CA SER A 88 2.79 11.57 -17.04
C SER A 88 1.49 10.78 -16.83
N GLN A 89 0.54 10.93 -17.76
CA GLN A 89 -0.68 10.12 -17.77
C GLN A 89 -0.38 8.63 -17.94
N ALA A 90 0.59 8.27 -18.79
CA ALA A 90 1.01 6.89 -18.98
C ALA A 90 1.47 6.22 -17.68
N ASN A 91 2.26 6.93 -16.85
CA ASN A 91 2.69 6.42 -15.54
C ASN A 91 1.49 6.24 -14.59
N LYS A 92 0.57 7.20 -14.54
CA LYS A 92 -0.67 7.07 -13.77
C LYS A 92 -1.48 5.85 -14.18
N ASP A 93 -1.63 5.60 -15.47
CA ASP A 93 -2.38 4.46 -16.00
C ASP A 93 -1.71 3.12 -15.66
N LEU A 94 -0.37 3.06 -15.69
CA LEU A 94 0.39 1.90 -15.23
C LEU A 94 0.19 1.64 -13.73
N PHE A 95 0.24 2.69 -12.91
CA PHE A 95 0.00 2.59 -11.47
C PHE A 95 -1.39 2.05 -11.17
N LEU A 96 -2.43 2.60 -11.81
CA LEU A 96 -3.82 2.19 -11.59
C LEU A 96 -4.09 0.72 -11.93
N LYS A 97 -3.33 0.14 -12.88
CA LYS A 97 -3.43 -1.29 -13.22
C LYS A 97 -2.87 -2.19 -12.11
N ASN A 98 -1.81 -1.79 -11.44
CA ASN A 98 -1.18 -2.58 -10.37
C ASN A 98 -0.42 -1.68 -9.37
N PRO A 99 -1.13 -0.98 -8.47
CA PRO A 99 -0.52 -0.02 -7.54
C PRO A 99 0.59 -0.64 -6.68
N THR A 100 0.37 -1.83 -6.14
CA THR A 100 1.30 -2.51 -5.22
C THR A 100 2.66 -2.84 -5.83
N SER A 101 2.75 -2.87 -7.16
CA SER A 101 4.04 -3.09 -7.86
C SER A 101 4.93 -1.85 -7.85
N TYR A 102 4.35 -0.67 -7.68
CA TYR A 102 5.05 0.61 -7.76
C TYR A 102 5.23 1.31 -6.42
N GLU A 103 4.50 0.88 -5.40
CA GLU A 103 4.63 1.46 -4.06
C GLU A 103 6.02 1.21 -3.47
N PRO A 104 6.58 2.18 -2.73
CA PRO A 104 7.85 1.98 -2.05
C PRO A 104 7.70 0.96 -0.92
N GLN A 105 8.75 0.18 -0.69
CA GLN A 105 8.81 -0.71 0.45
C GLN A 105 8.83 0.09 1.77
N TYR A 106 8.41 -0.55 2.84
CA TYR A 106 8.41 0.01 4.19
C TYR A 106 7.64 1.33 4.30
N GLY A 107 6.55 1.48 3.52
CA GLY A 107 5.74 2.69 3.48
C GLY A 107 6.50 3.95 3.04
N GLY A 108 7.65 3.81 2.39
CA GLY A 108 8.49 4.93 1.95
C GLY A 108 9.50 5.42 2.98
N TRP A 109 9.68 4.73 4.12
CA TRP A 109 10.76 4.99 5.07
C TRP A 109 12.10 4.45 4.59
N CYS A 110 13.18 4.93 5.16
CA CYS A 110 14.55 4.49 4.85
C CYS A 110 14.71 2.99 5.06
N ALA A 111 15.03 2.25 3.99
CA ALA A 111 15.18 0.80 4.04
C ALA A 111 16.33 0.36 4.96
N TYR A 112 17.44 1.11 4.96
CA TYR A 112 18.57 0.84 5.84
C TYR A 112 18.19 0.97 7.31
N ALA A 113 17.54 2.06 7.71
CA ALA A 113 17.11 2.27 9.09
C ALA A 113 16.08 1.22 9.54
N MET A 114 15.15 0.88 8.65
CA MET A 114 14.17 -0.18 8.90
C MET A 114 14.86 -1.54 9.16
N GLY A 115 15.94 -1.85 8.44
CA GLY A 115 16.70 -3.09 8.61
C GLY A 115 17.67 -3.07 9.79
N SER A 116 18.31 -1.94 10.09
CA SER A 116 19.33 -1.85 11.13
C SER A 116 18.76 -1.65 12.54
N SER A 117 17.73 -0.80 12.68
CA SER A 117 17.20 -0.37 13.98
C SER A 117 15.67 -0.41 14.11
N ALA A 118 14.95 -0.81 13.06
CA ALA A 118 13.49 -0.76 12.98
C ALA A 118 12.89 0.66 13.10
N GLU A 119 13.66 1.68 12.78
CA GLU A 119 13.28 3.09 12.91
C GLU A 119 12.69 3.64 11.62
N LYS A 120 11.74 4.55 11.78
CA LYS A 120 11.14 5.34 10.71
C LYS A 120 12.00 6.58 10.48
N VAL A 121 12.89 6.53 9.51
CA VAL A 121 13.78 7.62 9.13
C VAL A 121 13.39 8.16 7.77
N GLU A 122 13.33 9.49 7.64
CA GLU A 122 13.06 10.20 6.38
C GLU A 122 14.03 9.81 5.28
N VAL A 123 13.61 9.98 4.04
CA VAL A 123 14.39 9.61 2.87
C VAL A 123 14.74 10.83 2.01
N ASP A 124 15.76 10.68 1.20
CA ASP A 124 15.96 11.43 -0.02
C ASP A 124 15.37 10.62 -1.18
N PRO A 125 14.28 11.06 -1.82
CA PRO A 125 13.65 10.31 -2.91
C PRO A 125 14.57 10.07 -4.13
N GLU A 126 15.64 10.84 -4.28
CA GLU A 126 16.62 10.64 -5.35
C GLU A 126 17.62 9.52 -5.04
N THR A 127 17.68 9.11 -3.76
CA THR A 127 18.54 8.00 -3.32
C THR A 127 17.70 6.73 -3.18
N PHE A 128 17.72 5.90 -4.22
CA PHE A 128 16.88 4.71 -4.32
C PHE A 128 17.60 3.50 -4.91
N LYS A 129 16.99 2.33 -4.75
CA LYS A 129 17.39 1.08 -5.40
C LYS A 129 16.16 0.23 -5.70
N ILE A 130 16.15 -0.42 -6.87
CA ILE A 130 15.19 -1.47 -7.18
C ILE A 130 15.84 -2.81 -6.85
N VAL A 131 15.27 -3.55 -5.90
CA VAL A 131 15.71 -4.89 -5.48
C VAL A 131 14.53 -5.83 -5.62
N ASP A 132 14.69 -6.94 -6.31
CA ASP A 132 13.63 -7.94 -6.58
C ASP A 132 12.35 -7.30 -7.13
N GLY A 133 12.47 -6.30 -8.01
CA GLY A 133 11.35 -5.59 -8.60
C GLY A 133 10.60 -4.68 -7.61
N LYS A 134 11.18 -4.33 -6.47
CA LYS A 134 10.61 -3.47 -5.42
C LYS A 134 11.44 -2.21 -5.20
N LEU A 135 10.75 -1.07 -5.00
CA LEU A 135 11.39 0.22 -4.75
C LEU A 135 11.80 0.35 -3.28
N HIS A 136 13.09 0.55 -3.06
CA HIS A 136 13.66 0.86 -1.75
C HIS A 136 14.21 2.28 -1.77
N LEU A 137 13.86 3.07 -0.76
CA LEU A 137 14.30 4.46 -0.59
C LEU A 137 15.27 4.56 0.58
N PHE A 138 16.18 5.54 0.52
CA PHE A 138 17.26 5.66 1.50
C PHE A 138 17.41 7.11 1.97
N TYR A 139 17.86 7.27 3.20
CA TYR A 139 18.31 8.54 3.72
C TYR A 139 19.65 8.94 3.06
N ASN A 140 19.74 10.20 2.64
CA ASN A 140 20.96 10.77 2.13
C ASN A 140 21.02 12.27 2.43
N ALA A 141 21.67 12.64 3.53
CA ALA A 141 21.90 14.02 3.92
C ALA A 141 23.14 14.11 4.83
N TYR A 142 23.69 15.30 4.98
CA TYR A 142 24.80 15.58 5.90
C TYR A 142 25.99 14.62 5.75
N PHE A 143 26.38 14.33 4.49
CA PHE A 143 27.46 13.37 4.14
C PHE A 143 27.19 11.91 4.50
N ASN A 144 25.99 11.58 4.96
CA ASN A 144 25.56 10.21 5.28
C ASN A 144 24.59 9.68 4.21
N ASN A 145 25.08 8.80 3.33
CA ASN A 145 24.28 8.11 2.33
C ASN A 145 24.10 6.63 2.75
N THR A 146 22.94 6.31 3.28
CA THR A 146 22.65 4.98 3.84
C THR A 146 22.50 3.87 2.79
N LEU A 147 22.32 4.20 1.51
CA LEU A 147 22.40 3.21 0.42
C LEU A 147 23.79 2.56 0.35
N LYS A 148 24.87 3.32 0.64
CA LYS A 148 26.21 2.75 0.70
C LYS A 148 26.35 1.70 1.81
N SER A 149 25.72 1.95 2.96
CA SER A 149 25.71 1.02 4.10
C SER A 149 24.82 -0.20 3.80
N TRP A 150 23.66 0.01 3.18
CA TRP A 150 22.78 -1.07 2.71
C TRP A 150 23.50 -2.04 1.76
N ASN A 151 24.24 -1.53 0.79
CA ASN A 151 24.95 -2.35 -0.20
C ASN A 151 26.04 -3.25 0.41
N LYS A 152 26.49 -3.00 1.64
CA LYS A 152 27.49 -3.84 2.33
C LYS A 152 26.88 -5.12 2.90
N ASP A 153 25.58 -5.11 3.23
CA ASP A 153 24.88 -6.25 3.86
C ASP A 153 23.40 -6.31 3.45
N GLU A 154 23.14 -6.15 2.14
CA GLU A 154 21.77 -6.03 1.60
C GLU A 154 20.88 -7.21 1.97
N VAL A 155 21.38 -8.44 1.89
CA VAL A 155 20.58 -9.64 2.13
C VAL A 155 20.04 -9.68 3.58
N ASN A 156 20.91 -9.45 4.55
CA ASN A 156 20.52 -9.48 5.97
C ASN A 156 19.68 -8.25 6.35
N LEU A 157 20.05 -7.07 5.85
CA LEU A 157 19.30 -5.83 6.13
C LEU A 157 17.89 -5.91 5.53
N LYS A 158 17.73 -6.43 4.31
CA LYS A 158 16.43 -6.64 3.69
C LYS A 158 15.56 -7.59 4.49
N ALA A 159 16.10 -8.75 4.88
CA ALA A 159 15.35 -9.72 5.68
C ALA A 159 14.87 -9.14 7.03
N LYS A 160 15.74 -8.36 7.70
CA LYS A 160 15.38 -7.65 8.94
C LYS A 160 14.33 -6.57 8.69
N ALA A 161 14.49 -5.74 7.64
CA ALA A 161 13.54 -4.69 7.29
C ALA A 161 12.16 -5.26 6.98
N ASP A 162 12.07 -6.35 6.20
CA ASP A 162 10.82 -7.06 5.91
C ASP A 162 10.13 -7.54 7.21
N SER A 163 10.92 -8.13 8.13
CA SER A 163 10.40 -8.59 9.42
C SER A 163 9.92 -7.44 10.31
N ASN A 164 10.69 -6.36 10.39
CA ASN A 164 10.37 -5.20 11.23
C ASN A 164 9.15 -4.46 10.69
N TRP A 165 9.07 -4.22 9.38
CA TRP A 165 7.92 -3.59 8.75
C TRP A 165 6.63 -4.39 8.94
N LYS A 166 6.70 -5.72 8.82
CA LYS A 166 5.56 -6.59 9.08
C LYS A 166 4.99 -6.47 10.49
N LYS A 167 5.81 -6.13 11.49
CA LYS A 167 5.33 -5.89 12.86
C LYS A 167 4.65 -4.52 13.00
N ILE A 168 5.15 -3.51 12.27
CA ILE A 168 4.63 -2.14 12.30
C ILE A 168 3.27 -2.05 11.60
N ILE A 169 3.13 -2.68 10.42
CA ILE A 169 1.94 -2.54 9.58
C ILE A 169 0.79 -3.50 9.97
N LYS A 170 1.01 -4.41 10.90
CA LYS A 170 -0.06 -5.28 11.44
C LYS A 170 -1.15 -4.48 12.21
#